data_2aa97431bf0887e1684f1348957b42b6
#
_entry.id   2aa97431bf0887e1684f1348957b42b6
#
_cell.length_a   1.000
_cell.length_b   1.000
_cell.length_c   1.000
_cell.angle_alpha   90.00
_cell.angle_beta   90.00
_cell.angle_gamma   90.00
#
_symmetry.space_group_name_H-M   'P 1'
#
loop_
_entity.id
_entity.type
_entity.pdbx_description
1 polymer ?
#
loop_
_entity_poly.entity_id
_entity_poly.type
_entity_poly.pdbx_seq_one_letter_code
_entity_poly.pdbx_strand_id
1 'polypeptide(L)'
;MKIRIIQNCYSTDQQEGCFFEPYWNEIPKTADERYLFFESEVIRKLIIDRWHADSDYFAVLGYRWQDKLWEASDRSRSLPIQNLSRDRLTPQGLLEFVDRHPEADFLSLGRFIAHPVFRLAETFHTGLMETTEKLLKAVHIRFDLRRLISQPIYFNSFVAKSHAMESFVSEILHPVIMAATEDPDLRKLCLRNSGYFRKFRPELAKLFGISYYPLHPFIGERLINLYTMEAGARVVSFDRSGGISRWGRVTASIDLKRRAFGWNWLSRGGWRI
;
A
#
# COMPACT_ATOMS: atom_id res chain seq x y z
N MET A 1 21.47 -7.27 -12.88
CA MET A 1 20.28 -7.15 -12.00
C MET A 1 19.06 -7.61 -12.77
N LYS A 2 18.30 -8.57 -12.25
CA LYS A 2 17.08 -9.09 -12.87
C LYS A 2 15.86 -8.54 -12.12
N ILE A 3 15.00 -7.82 -12.83
CA ILE A 3 13.79 -7.20 -12.27
C ILE A 3 12.58 -7.91 -12.87
N ARG A 4 11.64 -8.33 -12.03
CA ARG A 4 10.36 -8.88 -12.44
C ARG A 4 9.21 -8.04 -11.89
N ILE A 5 8.41 -7.50 -12.77
CA ILE A 5 7.25 -6.67 -12.42
C ILE A 5 6.00 -7.30 -13.01
N ILE A 6 5.04 -7.56 -12.15
CA ILE A 6 3.74 -8.14 -12.50
C ILE A 6 2.69 -7.03 -12.49
N GLN A 7 1.85 -6.96 -13.51
CA GLN A 7 0.67 -6.08 -13.52
C GLN A 7 -0.60 -6.90 -13.27
N ASN A 8 -1.27 -6.59 -12.16
CA ASN A 8 -2.51 -7.24 -11.76
C ASN A 8 -3.69 -6.71 -12.57
N CYS A 9 -4.34 -7.59 -13.35
CA CYS A 9 -5.42 -7.29 -14.28
C CYS A 9 -6.69 -8.06 -13.92
N TYR A 10 -7.85 -7.48 -14.22
CA TYR A 10 -9.18 -8.05 -13.94
C TYR A 10 -10.05 -8.19 -15.21
N SER A 11 -9.54 -7.78 -16.37
CA SER A 11 -10.21 -7.92 -17.67
C SER A 11 -9.19 -8.08 -18.78
N THR A 12 -9.62 -8.63 -19.92
CA THR A 12 -8.80 -8.80 -21.12
C THR A 12 -8.25 -7.47 -21.63
N ASP A 13 -9.10 -6.43 -21.69
CA ASP A 13 -8.70 -5.09 -22.13
C ASP A 13 -7.57 -4.50 -21.26
N GLN A 14 -7.59 -4.78 -19.95
CA GLN A 14 -6.52 -4.36 -19.05
C GLN A 14 -5.23 -5.10 -19.32
N GLN A 15 -5.32 -6.39 -19.65
CA GLN A 15 -4.17 -7.24 -19.98
C GLN A 15 -3.46 -6.75 -21.25
N GLU A 16 -4.23 -6.40 -22.28
CA GLU A 16 -3.69 -5.87 -23.53
C GLU A 16 -2.97 -4.52 -23.35
N GLY A 17 -3.37 -3.73 -22.36
CA GLY A 17 -2.77 -2.43 -22.02
C GLY A 17 -1.60 -2.51 -21.03
N CYS A 18 -1.16 -3.70 -20.59
CA CYS A 18 -0.06 -3.85 -19.64
C CYS A 18 1.30 -3.58 -20.29
N PHE A 19 2.17 -2.85 -19.58
CA PHE A 19 3.57 -2.64 -19.94
C PHE A 19 4.50 -3.72 -19.40
N PHE A 20 4.08 -4.36 -18.30
CA PHE A 20 4.83 -5.42 -17.65
C PHE A 20 4.07 -6.75 -17.77
N GLU A 21 4.61 -7.82 -17.22
CA GLU A 21 4.02 -9.14 -17.25
C GLU A 21 2.60 -9.14 -16.66
N PRO A 22 1.54 -9.41 -17.44
CA PRO A 22 0.19 -9.37 -16.92
C PRO A 22 -0.12 -10.61 -16.06
N TYR A 23 -0.79 -10.39 -14.94
CA TYR A 23 -1.36 -11.43 -14.11
C TYR A 23 -2.87 -11.31 -14.10
N TRP A 24 -3.54 -12.38 -14.55
CA TRP A 24 -4.99 -12.43 -14.51
C TRP A 24 -5.48 -12.75 -13.10
N ASN A 25 -6.12 -11.79 -12.48
CA ASN A 25 -6.71 -11.96 -11.17
C ASN A 25 -8.22 -12.21 -11.30
N GLU A 26 -8.60 -13.47 -11.33
CA GLU A 26 -10.00 -13.83 -11.36
C GLU A 26 -10.68 -13.48 -10.04
N ILE A 27 -11.85 -12.83 -10.14
CA ILE A 27 -12.72 -12.65 -8.96
C ILE A 27 -13.27 -14.03 -8.59
N PRO A 28 -13.15 -14.44 -7.31
CA PRO A 28 -13.65 -15.75 -6.87
C PRO A 28 -15.14 -15.91 -7.17
N LYS A 29 -15.56 -17.12 -7.44
CA LYS A 29 -16.97 -17.45 -7.74
C LYS A 29 -17.79 -17.69 -6.47
N THR A 30 -17.11 -18.01 -5.36
CA THR A 30 -17.74 -18.32 -4.08
C THR A 30 -17.12 -17.52 -2.94
N ALA A 31 -17.88 -17.27 -1.88
CA ALA A 31 -17.40 -16.59 -0.68
C ALA A 31 -16.38 -17.42 0.13
N ASP A 32 -16.28 -18.72 -0.12
CA ASP A 32 -15.34 -19.64 0.53
C ASP A 32 -13.93 -19.52 -0.05
N GLU A 33 -13.81 -18.98 -1.27
CA GLU A 33 -12.52 -18.67 -1.84
C GLU A 33 -11.89 -17.48 -1.12
N ARG A 34 -10.58 -17.58 -0.82
CA ARG A 34 -9.82 -16.56 -0.11
C ARG A 34 -9.55 -15.36 -1.01
N TYR A 35 -10.28 -14.28 -0.79
CA TYR A 35 -10.15 -13.04 -1.58
C TYR A 35 -10.13 -11.77 -0.73
N LEU A 36 -9.83 -11.93 0.57
CA LEU A 36 -9.61 -10.76 1.40
C LEU A 36 -8.31 -10.05 0.98
N PHE A 37 -8.23 -8.74 1.24
CA PHE A 37 -7.07 -7.89 0.98
C PHE A 37 -6.74 -7.61 -0.51
N PHE A 38 -7.54 -8.06 -1.46
CA PHE A 38 -7.44 -7.73 -2.90
C PHE A 38 -6.00 -7.79 -3.47
N GLU A 39 -5.42 -6.64 -3.86
CA GLU A 39 -4.06 -6.59 -4.44
C GLU A 39 -2.99 -7.15 -3.48
N SER A 40 -3.17 -7.00 -2.16
CA SER A 40 -2.26 -7.58 -1.18
C SER A 40 -2.34 -9.11 -1.14
N GLU A 41 -3.53 -9.70 -1.41
CA GLU A 41 -3.67 -11.15 -1.56
C GLU A 41 -2.92 -11.65 -2.81
N VAL A 42 -2.92 -10.89 -3.90
CA VAL A 42 -2.14 -11.23 -5.09
C VAL A 42 -0.65 -11.23 -4.78
N ILE A 43 -0.15 -10.21 -4.06
CA ILE A 43 1.25 -10.18 -3.61
C ILE A 43 1.57 -11.44 -2.80
N ARG A 44 0.74 -11.76 -1.78
CA ARG A 44 0.92 -12.95 -0.95
C ARG A 44 0.99 -14.23 -1.78
N LYS A 45 0.02 -14.43 -2.69
CA LYS A 45 -0.08 -15.62 -3.54
C LYS A 45 1.15 -15.77 -4.42
N LEU A 46 1.55 -14.73 -5.15
CA LEU A 46 2.67 -14.79 -6.06
C LEU A 46 4.01 -15.06 -5.34
N ILE A 47 4.17 -14.55 -4.10
CA ILE A 47 5.36 -14.87 -3.30
C ILE A 47 5.34 -16.33 -2.83
N ILE A 48 4.21 -16.84 -2.35
CA ILE A 48 4.07 -18.25 -1.94
C ILE A 48 4.32 -19.18 -3.14
N ASP A 49 3.80 -18.85 -4.31
CA ASP A 49 4.00 -19.58 -5.57
C ASP A 49 5.41 -19.35 -6.19
N ARG A 50 6.29 -18.64 -5.47
CA ARG A 50 7.71 -18.41 -5.80
C ARG A 50 7.97 -17.67 -7.12
N TRP A 51 7.05 -16.81 -7.54
CA TRP A 51 7.21 -15.99 -8.77
C TRP A 51 8.41 -15.03 -8.72
N HIS A 52 8.86 -14.69 -7.52
CA HIS A 52 10.01 -13.81 -7.26
C HIS A 52 11.37 -14.53 -7.30
N ALA A 53 11.40 -15.88 -7.25
CA ALA A 53 12.60 -16.65 -6.93
C ALA A 53 13.79 -16.42 -7.89
N ASP A 54 13.52 -16.12 -9.16
CA ASP A 54 14.55 -15.90 -10.17
C ASP A 54 14.84 -14.41 -10.43
N SER A 55 14.47 -13.52 -9.54
CA SER A 55 14.66 -12.07 -9.70
C SER A 55 15.33 -11.45 -8.47
N ASP A 56 16.16 -10.43 -8.71
CA ASP A 56 16.77 -9.63 -7.65
C ASP A 56 15.74 -8.68 -7.04
N TYR A 57 14.84 -8.14 -7.89
CA TYR A 57 13.75 -7.25 -7.51
C TYR A 57 12.42 -7.77 -8.03
N PHE A 58 11.38 -7.62 -7.23
CA PHE A 58 10.03 -8.05 -7.53
C PHE A 58 9.00 -6.98 -7.19
N ALA A 59 7.96 -6.87 -8.02
CA ALA A 59 6.82 -5.98 -7.77
C ALA A 59 5.52 -6.58 -8.28
N VAL A 60 4.41 -6.22 -7.61
CA VAL A 60 3.04 -6.45 -8.10
C VAL A 60 2.34 -5.09 -8.11
N LEU A 61 2.08 -4.58 -9.30
CA LEU A 61 1.46 -3.28 -9.51
C LEU A 61 0.03 -3.45 -10.02
N GLY A 62 -0.89 -2.60 -9.60
CA GLY A 62 -2.23 -2.56 -10.21
C GLY A 62 -2.15 -2.11 -11.67
N TYR A 63 -3.08 -2.55 -12.53
CA TYR A 63 -3.10 -2.18 -13.96
C TYR A 63 -3.09 -0.66 -14.21
N ARG A 64 -3.61 0.13 -13.25
CA ARG A 64 -3.63 1.61 -13.29
C ARG A 64 -2.61 2.26 -12.34
N TRP A 65 -1.46 1.62 -12.09
CA TRP A 65 -0.49 2.10 -11.11
C TRP A 65 -0.03 3.55 -11.38
N GLN A 66 0.19 3.92 -12.64
CA GLN A 66 0.57 5.29 -13.04
C GLN A 66 -0.53 6.29 -12.74
N ASP A 67 -1.78 5.98 -13.14
CA ASP A 67 -2.93 6.86 -12.92
C ASP A 67 -3.24 7.03 -11.45
N LYS A 68 -3.15 5.96 -10.64
CA LYS A 68 -3.38 6.02 -9.19
C LYS A 68 -2.41 7.00 -8.51
N LEU A 69 -1.14 6.93 -8.87
CA LEU A 69 -0.11 7.82 -8.33
C LEU A 69 -0.27 9.26 -8.84
N TRP A 70 -0.61 9.44 -10.10
CA TRP A 70 -0.90 10.73 -10.69
C TRP A 70 -2.14 11.37 -10.05
N GLU A 71 -3.26 10.68 -9.99
CA GLU A 71 -4.50 11.17 -9.36
C GLU A 71 -4.28 11.54 -7.88
N ALA A 72 -3.47 10.77 -7.15
CA ALA A 72 -3.12 11.07 -5.78
C ALA A 72 -2.28 12.34 -5.66
N SER A 73 -1.36 12.58 -6.60
CA SER A 73 -0.50 13.78 -6.61
C SER A 73 -1.28 15.05 -7.00
N ASP A 74 -2.22 14.95 -7.92
CA ASP A 74 -3.06 16.07 -8.38
C ASP A 74 -4.08 16.48 -7.31
N ARG A 75 -4.64 15.51 -6.58
CA ARG A 75 -5.55 15.74 -5.45
C ARG A 75 -4.83 16.08 -4.14
N SER A 76 -3.60 16.55 -4.20
CA SER A 76 -2.65 16.67 -3.08
C SER A 76 -3.07 17.58 -1.90
N ARG A 77 -4.29 18.15 -1.92
CA ARG A 77 -4.83 18.90 -0.78
C ARG A 77 -5.18 18.02 0.44
N SER A 78 -5.42 16.72 0.23
CA SER A 78 -5.84 15.79 1.28
C SER A 78 -4.82 14.70 1.61
N LEU A 79 -3.85 14.42 0.73
CA LEU A 79 -2.81 13.42 0.97
C LEU A 79 -1.43 14.08 1.03
N PRO A 80 -0.55 13.65 1.95
CA PRO A 80 0.80 14.18 2.07
C PRO A 80 1.73 13.60 1.01
N ILE A 81 1.32 13.69 -0.27
CA ILE A 81 2.10 13.28 -1.44
C ILE A 81 2.71 14.50 -2.12
N GLN A 82 3.95 14.41 -2.55
CA GLN A 82 4.57 15.44 -3.37
C GLN A 82 4.23 15.21 -4.84
N ASN A 83 4.07 16.30 -5.60
CA ASN A 83 3.73 16.27 -7.01
C ASN A 83 4.70 15.38 -7.79
N LEU A 84 4.17 14.31 -8.38
CA LEU A 84 4.89 13.45 -9.31
C LEU A 84 4.74 14.01 -10.74
N SER A 85 5.81 13.97 -11.52
CA SER A 85 5.73 14.29 -12.94
C SER A 85 5.23 13.06 -13.70
N ARG A 86 4.15 13.22 -14.48
CA ARG A 86 3.58 12.14 -15.30
C ARG A 86 4.61 11.60 -16.29
N ASP A 87 5.45 12.49 -16.82
CA ASP A 87 6.46 12.16 -17.84
C ASP A 87 7.59 11.26 -17.31
N ARG A 88 7.75 11.17 -15.99
CA ARG A 88 8.77 10.33 -15.33
C ARG A 88 8.22 9.02 -14.81
N LEU A 89 6.91 8.92 -14.59
CA LEU A 89 6.21 7.71 -14.19
C LEU A 89 5.96 6.79 -15.39
N THR A 90 7.02 6.53 -16.16
CA THR A 90 6.99 5.60 -17.29
C THR A 90 7.56 4.24 -16.86
N PRO A 91 7.26 3.15 -17.58
CA PRO A 91 7.89 1.85 -17.34
C PRO A 91 9.42 1.92 -17.37
N GLN A 92 9.99 2.64 -18.36
CA GLN A 92 11.42 2.84 -18.47
C GLN A 92 11.97 3.62 -17.27
N GLY A 93 11.33 4.72 -16.88
CA GLY A 93 11.72 5.51 -15.71
C GLY A 93 11.67 4.71 -14.40
N LEU A 94 10.76 3.75 -14.29
CA LEU A 94 10.72 2.82 -13.15
C LEU A 94 11.93 1.89 -13.15
N LEU A 95 12.28 1.28 -14.27
CA LEU A 95 13.45 0.41 -14.37
C LEU A 95 14.76 1.17 -14.07
N GLU A 96 14.91 2.38 -14.61
CA GLU A 96 16.04 3.26 -14.31
C GLU A 96 16.10 3.67 -12.83
N PHE A 97 14.95 3.82 -12.18
CA PHE A 97 14.88 4.12 -10.75
C PHE A 97 15.37 2.95 -9.91
N VAL A 98 14.96 1.74 -10.24
CA VAL A 98 15.45 0.51 -9.57
C VAL A 98 16.96 0.38 -9.77
N ASP A 99 17.46 0.58 -10.99
CA ASP A 99 18.87 0.41 -11.33
C ASP A 99 19.78 1.41 -10.60
N ARG A 100 19.29 2.63 -10.35
CA ARG A 100 20.02 3.67 -9.62
C ARG A 100 20.07 3.49 -8.10
N HIS A 101 19.26 2.58 -7.54
CA HIS A 101 19.15 2.40 -6.10
C HIS A 101 19.30 0.93 -5.68
N PRO A 102 20.40 0.25 -6.05
CA PRO A 102 20.60 -1.17 -5.74
C PRO A 102 20.72 -1.45 -4.25
N GLU A 103 20.95 -0.41 -3.46
CA GLU A 103 21.04 -0.50 -2.01
C GLU A 103 19.67 -0.51 -1.32
N ALA A 104 18.59 -0.08 -1.99
CA ALA A 104 17.27 0.00 -1.40
C ALA A 104 16.63 -1.39 -1.26
N ASP A 105 16.01 -1.65 -0.12
CA ASP A 105 15.21 -2.86 0.07
C ASP A 105 13.81 -2.69 -0.52
N PHE A 106 13.28 -1.45 -0.43
CA PHE A 106 12.01 -1.05 -1.02
C PHE A 106 12.13 0.27 -1.76
N LEU A 107 11.55 0.32 -2.93
CA LEU A 107 11.46 1.49 -3.79
C LEU A 107 10.00 1.91 -3.89
N SER A 108 9.62 2.95 -3.15
CA SER A 108 8.27 3.52 -3.19
C SER A 108 8.08 4.35 -4.45
N LEU A 109 7.06 4.06 -5.25
CA LEU A 109 6.79 4.79 -6.50
C LEU A 109 6.12 6.13 -6.26
N GLY A 110 5.69 6.42 -5.03
CA GLY A 110 5.18 7.72 -4.60
C GLY A 110 6.07 8.34 -3.54
N ARG A 111 6.30 9.65 -3.62
CA ARG A 111 6.98 10.39 -2.57
C ARG A 111 5.96 10.94 -1.58
N PHE A 112 5.88 10.31 -0.43
CA PHE A 112 4.99 10.74 0.65
C PHE A 112 5.79 11.44 1.75
N ILE A 113 5.17 12.46 2.35
CA ILE A 113 5.75 13.15 3.51
C ILE A 113 5.58 12.25 4.73
N ALA A 114 6.58 12.24 5.62
CA ALA A 114 6.51 11.51 6.89
C ALA A 114 5.25 11.86 7.70
N HIS A 115 4.47 10.85 8.09
CA HIS A 115 3.25 11.02 8.89
C HIS A 115 2.82 9.71 9.55
N PRO A 116 1.92 9.73 10.54
CA PRO A 116 1.36 8.53 11.15
C PRO A 116 0.32 7.90 10.22
N VAL A 117 0.77 6.96 9.38
CA VAL A 117 0.01 6.35 8.26
C VAL A 117 -1.35 5.79 8.68
N PHE A 118 -1.41 5.06 9.79
CA PHE A 118 -2.65 4.44 10.26
C PHE A 118 -3.60 5.47 10.87
N ARG A 119 -3.06 6.45 11.62
CA ARG A 119 -3.87 7.53 12.19
C ARG A 119 -4.48 8.42 11.11
N LEU A 120 -3.73 8.72 10.05
CA LEU A 120 -4.28 9.43 8.90
C LEU A 120 -5.35 8.59 8.20
N ALA A 121 -5.10 7.31 8.02
CA ALA A 121 -6.07 6.41 7.41
C ALA A 121 -7.38 6.32 8.20
N GLU A 122 -7.34 6.32 9.53
CA GLU A 122 -8.51 6.32 10.40
C GLU A 122 -9.44 7.50 10.14
N THR A 123 -8.91 8.67 9.71
CA THR A 123 -9.75 9.83 9.38
C THR A 123 -10.61 9.63 8.14
N PHE A 124 -10.23 8.70 7.26
CA PHE A 124 -10.95 8.37 6.04
C PHE A 124 -11.66 7.01 6.10
N HIS A 125 -11.22 6.13 7.01
CA HIS A 125 -11.66 4.74 7.11
C HIS A 125 -11.90 4.39 8.58
N THR A 126 -13.05 4.78 9.11
CA THR A 126 -13.41 4.61 10.51
C THR A 126 -13.32 3.16 10.97
N GLY A 127 -12.60 2.90 12.05
CA GLY A 127 -12.36 1.57 12.62
C GLY A 127 -11.17 0.83 12.01
N LEU A 128 -10.40 1.48 11.11
CA LEU A 128 -9.22 0.86 10.51
C LEU A 128 -8.15 0.55 11.57
N MET A 129 -7.87 1.47 12.49
CA MET A 129 -6.87 1.26 13.54
C MET A 129 -7.30 0.13 14.48
N GLU A 130 -8.54 0.16 14.97
CA GLU A 130 -9.08 -0.88 15.85
C GLU A 130 -8.98 -2.27 15.21
N THR A 131 -9.40 -2.38 13.94
CA THR A 131 -9.36 -3.64 13.20
C THR A 131 -7.92 -4.11 12.99
N THR A 132 -7.01 -3.20 12.63
CA THR A 132 -5.59 -3.53 12.46
C THR A 132 -4.97 -3.99 13.78
N GLU A 133 -5.23 -3.30 14.90
CA GLU A 133 -4.72 -3.70 16.22
C GLU A 133 -5.17 -5.12 16.62
N LYS A 134 -6.43 -5.48 16.34
CA LYS A 134 -6.95 -6.83 16.61
C LYS A 134 -6.30 -7.89 15.74
N LEU A 135 -6.09 -7.60 14.44
CA LEU A 135 -5.40 -8.49 13.52
C LEU A 135 -3.95 -8.74 13.97
N LEU A 136 -3.20 -7.67 14.28
CA LEU A 136 -1.82 -7.76 14.74
C LEU A 136 -1.71 -8.54 16.05
N LYS A 137 -2.64 -8.31 16.98
CA LYS A 137 -2.70 -9.06 18.24
C LYS A 137 -2.91 -10.56 18.02
N ALA A 138 -3.79 -10.93 17.10
CA ALA A 138 -4.08 -12.33 16.78
C ALA A 138 -2.85 -13.07 16.21
N VAL A 139 -1.97 -12.36 15.52
CA VAL A 139 -0.71 -12.90 14.96
C VAL A 139 0.51 -12.57 15.82
N HIS A 140 0.31 -12.13 17.06
CA HIS A 140 1.34 -11.81 18.04
C HIS A 140 2.33 -10.70 17.61
N ILE A 141 1.96 -9.84 16.67
CA ILE A 141 2.75 -8.69 16.26
C ILE A 141 2.41 -7.50 17.15
N ARG A 142 3.45 -6.88 17.75
CA ARG A 142 3.33 -5.67 18.56
C ARG A 142 3.82 -4.47 17.79
N PHE A 143 2.96 -3.50 17.52
CA PHE A 143 3.31 -2.28 16.82
C PHE A 143 2.44 -1.11 17.30
N ASP A 144 3.04 0.05 17.51
CA ASP A 144 2.29 1.27 17.79
C ASP A 144 1.84 1.93 16.47
N LEU A 145 0.57 1.76 16.12
CA LEU A 145 -0.02 2.31 14.90
C LEU A 145 -0.04 3.85 14.84
N ARG A 146 0.30 4.53 15.94
CA ARG A 146 0.40 5.99 16.00
C ARG A 146 1.77 6.51 15.62
N ARG A 147 2.75 5.63 15.45
CA ARG A 147 4.13 6.02 15.08
C ARG A 147 4.16 6.77 13.76
N LEU A 148 5.07 7.74 13.71
CA LEU A 148 5.43 8.45 12.49
C LEU A 148 6.27 7.54 11.60
N ILE A 149 5.87 7.41 10.34
CA ILE A 149 6.61 6.69 9.32
C ILE A 149 7.33 7.71 8.44
N SER A 150 8.65 7.62 8.40
CA SER A 150 9.50 8.60 7.71
C SER A 150 9.37 8.55 6.20
N GLN A 151 9.23 7.36 5.66
CA GLN A 151 9.07 7.10 4.22
C GLN A 151 7.92 6.13 3.98
N PRO A 152 6.66 6.62 4.03
CA PRO A 152 5.51 5.74 3.87
C PRO A 152 5.35 5.23 2.45
N ILE A 153 4.83 4.00 2.35
CA ILE A 153 4.46 3.34 1.10
C ILE A 153 2.94 3.21 1.04
N TYR A 154 2.34 3.55 -0.09
CA TYR A 154 0.89 3.48 -0.30
C TYR A 154 0.52 2.73 -1.58
N PHE A 155 -0.73 2.27 -1.64
CA PHE A 155 -1.39 1.70 -2.81
C PHE A 155 -0.73 0.44 -3.38
N ASN A 156 0.06 -0.29 -2.59
CA ASN A 156 0.90 -1.38 -3.08
C ASN A 156 1.79 -0.96 -4.27
N SER A 157 2.13 0.34 -4.35
CA SER A 157 2.92 0.91 -5.44
C SER A 157 4.40 0.99 -5.04
N PHE A 158 5.06 -0.16 -5.06
CA PHE A 158 6.48 -0.28 -4.74
C PHE A 158 7.13 -1.44 -5.48
N VAL A 159 8.44 -1.36 -5.62
CA VAL A 159 9.32 -2.46 -6.03
C VAL A 159 10.18 -2.82 -4.82
N ALA A 160 10.41 -4.10 -4.57
CA ALA A 160 11.23 -4.55 -3.46
C ALA A 160 12.29 -5.55 -3.92
N LYS A 161 13.41 -5.64 -3.19
CA LYS A 161 14.29 -6.81 -3.32
C LYS A 161 13.48 -8.08 -3.05
N SER A 162 13.73 -9.13 -3.83
CA SER A 162 12.96 -10.37 -3.75
C SER A 162 12.93 -10.97 -2.35
N HIS A 163 14.08 -11.00 -1.65
CA HIS A 163 14.16 -11.49 -0.28
C HIS A 163 13.40 -10.59 0.73
N ALA A 164 13.43 -9.27 0.55
CA ALA A 164 12.71 -8.34 1.42
C ALA A 164 11.18 -8.46 1.22
N MET A 165 10.74 -8.71 -0.01
CA MET A 165 9.34 -9.01 -0.31
C MET A 165 8.91 -10.34 0.32
N GLU A 166 9.75 -11.37 0.24
CA GLU A 166 9.50 -12.68 0.86
C GLU A 166 9.37 -12.56 2.38
N SER A 167 10.29 -11.85 3.03
CA SER A 167 10.23 -11.58 4.47
C SER A 167 8.97 -10.79 4.85
N PHE A 168 8.63 -9.72 4.13
CA PHE A 168 7.38 -8.98 4.36
C PHE A 168 6.15 -9.87 4.30
N VAL A 169 6.09 -10.72 3.27
CA VAL A 169 4.94 -11.63 3.11
C VAL A 169 4.91 -12.68 4.20
N SER A 170 6.02 -13.32 4.52
CA SER A 170 6.07 -14.40 5.51
C SER A 170 5.85 -13.91 6.94
N GLU A 171 6.40 -12.76 7.30
CA GLU A 171 6.39 -12.27 8.67
C GLU A 171 5.13 -11.45 9.01
N ILE A 172 4.55 -10.72 8.04
CA ILE A 172 3.42 -9.81 8.28
C ILE A 172 2.20 -10.15 7.44
N LEU A 173 2.32 -10.13 6.10
CA LEU A 173 1.17 -10.14 5.24
C LEU A 173 0.41 -11.47 5.28
N HIS A 174 1.12 -12.59 5.16
CA HIS A 174 0.51 -13.92 5.19
C HIS A 174 -0.16 -14.23 6.54
N PRO A 175 0.50 -14.06 7.69
CA PRO A 175 -0.17 -14.28 8.98
C PRO A 175 -1.43 -13.46 9.17
N VAL A 176 -1.41 -12.16 8.81
CA VAL A 176 -2.56 -11.26 8.96
C VAL A 176 -3.72 -11.69 8.06
N ILE A 177 -3.44 -12.05 6.80
CA ILE A 177 -4.48 -12.53 5.88
C ILE A 177 -5.07 -13.86 6.36
N MET A 178 -4.24 -14.77 6.85
CA MET A 178 -4.69 -16.06 7.39
C MET A 178 -5.58 -15.86 8.61
N ALA A 179 -5.17 -15.03 9.57
CA ALA A 179 -5.99 -14.71 10.75
C ALA A 179 -7.35 -14.12 10.36
N ALA A 180 -7.36 -13.16 9.42
CA ALA A 180 -8.61 -12.57 8.93
C ALA A 180 -9.50 -13.55 8.16
N THR A 181 -8.92 -14.62 7.58
CA THR A 181 -9.65 -15.60 6.79
C THR A 181 -10.22 -16.71 7.68
N GLU A 182 -9.46 -17.13 8.68
CA GLU A 182 -9.77 -18.31 9.52
C GLU A 182 -10.60 -17.96 10.76
N ASP A 183 -10.46 -16.73 11.28
CA ASP A 183 -11.24 -16.24 12.42
C ASP A 183 -12.50 -15.47 11.93
N PRO A 184 -13.73 -15.99 12.18
CA PRO A 184 -14.97 -15.35 11.77
C PRO A 184 -15.18 -13.94 12.34
N ASP A 185 -14.71 -13.68 13.56
CA ASP A 185 -14.86 -12.37 14.20
C ASP A 185 -13.90 -11.35 13.57
N LEU A 186 -12.65 -11.72 13.29
CA LEU A 186 -11.69 -10.89 12.56
C LEU A 186 -12.16 -10.66 11.13
N ARG A 187 -12.69 -11.69 10.46
CA ARG A 187 -13.28 -11.56 9.12
C ARG A 187 -14.42 -10.54 9.12
N LYS A 188 -15.32 -10.61 10.08
CA LYS A 188 -16.43 -9.65 10.23
C LYS A 188 -15.92 -8.22 10.41
N LEU A 189 -14.86 -8.01 11.19
CA LEU A 189 -14.23 -6.71 11.35
C LEU A 189 -13.62 -6.21 10.04
N CYS A 190 -12.92 -7.06 9.31
CA CYS A 190 -12.33 -6.76 8.01
C CYS A 190 -13.38 -6.36 6.96
N LEU A 191 -14.58 -6.92 7.04
CA LEU A 191 -15.70 -6.63 6.15
C LEU A 191 -16.54 -5.42 6.58
N ARG A 192 -16.22 -4.72 7.67
CA ARG A 192 -16.92 -3.49 8.08
C ARG A 192 -16.81 -2.41 7.01
N ASN A 193 -17.83 -1.54 6.95
CA ASN A 193 -17.83 -0.39 6.06
C ASN A 193 -16.69 0.57 6.40
N SER A 194 -15.84 0.82 5.41
CA SER A 194 -14.70 1.73 5.55
C SER A 194 -15.08 3.21 5.45
N GLY A 195 -16.32 3.54 5.12
CA GLY A 195 -16.72 4.92 4.81
C GLY A 195 -16.19 5.45 3.46
N TYR A 196 -15.57 4.60 2.65
CA TYR A 196 -15.03 5.04 1.36
C TYR A 196 -16.14 5.39 0.37
N PHE A 197 -16.06 6.56 -0.25
CA PHE A 197 -17.14 7.15 -1.06
C PHE A 197 -17.35 6.51 -2.43
N ARG A 198 -16.39 5.72 -2.94
CA ARG A 198 -16.55 5.05 -4.23
C ARG A 198 -17.48 3.86 -4.12
N LYS A 199 -18.26 3.61 -5.18
CA LYS A 199 -19.12 2.43 -5.26
C LYS A 199 -18.26 1.16 -5.28
N PHE A 200 -18.67 0.19 -4.48
CA PHE A 200 -18.07 -1.13 -4.49
C PHE A 200 -18.46 -1.87 -5.77
N ARG A 201 -17.55 -2.71 -6.29
CA ARG A 201 -17.83 -3.45 -7.52
C ARG A 201 -19.02 -4.39 -7.33
N PRO A 202 -20.01 -4.42 -8.26
CA PRO A 202 -21.20 -5.26 -8.10
C PRO A 202 -20.88 -6.75 -7.91
N GLU A 203 -19.88 -7.25 -8.59
CA GLU A 203 -19.45 -8.66 -8.50
C GLU A 203 -18.92 -9.00 -7.10
N LEU A 204 -18.07 -8.12 -6.55
CA LEU A 204 -17.53 -8.27 -5.19
C LEU A 204 -18.62 -8.02 -4.14
N ALA A 205 -19.51 -7.05 -4.38
CA ALA A 205 -20.65 -6.81 -3.51
C ALA A 205 -21.54 -8.05 -3.38
N LYS A 206 -21.83 -8.73 -4.50
CA LYS A 206 -22.59 -9.98 -4.51
C LYS A 206 -21.84 -11.11 -3.79
N LEU A 207 -20.54 -11.25 -4.03
CA LEU A 207 -19.71 -12.28 -3.40
C LEU A 207 -19.67 -12.16 -1.88
N PHE A 208 -19.47 -10.95 -1.36
CA PHE A 208 -19.37 -10.69 0.09
C PHE A 208 -20.69 -10.36 0.77
N GLY A 209 -21.80 -10.23 0.02
CA GLY A 209 -23.09 -9.82 0.56
C GLY A 209 -23.12 -8.38 1.11
N ILE A 210 -22.25 -7.50 0.62
CA ILE A 210 -22.12 -6.09 1.06
C ILE A 210 -22.20 -5.15 -0.12
N SER A 211 -22.68 -3.91 0.11
CA SER A 211 -22.83 -2.87 -0.93
C SER A 211 -21.85 -1.70 -0.78
N TYR A 212 -20.86 -1.83 0.09
CA TYR A 212 -19.91 -0.80 0.45
C TYR A 212 -18.47 -1.32 0.36
N TYR A 213 -17.49 -0.42 0.33
CA TYR A 213 -16.07 -0.79 0.38
C TYR A 213 -15.68 -1.25 1.79
N PRO A 214 -15.16 -2.47 1.96
CA PRO A 214 -14.75 -3.00 3.26
C PRO A 214 -13.41 -2.39 3.73
N LEU A 215 -13.04 -2.63 5.01
CA LEU A 215 -11.79 -2.11 5.59
C LEU A 215 -10.53 -2.83 5.12
N HIS A 216 -10.60 -4.13 4.87
CA HIS A 216 -9.41 -4.97 4.65
C HIS A 216 -8.47 -4.51 3.51
N PRO A 217 -8.92 -3.98 2.36
CA PRO A 217 -7.99 -3.51 1.33
C PRO A 217 -7.11 -2.37 1.85
N PHE A 218 -7.71 -1.45 2.61
CA PHE A 218 -6.99 -0.30 3.17
C PHE A 218 -6.02 -0.69 4.29
N ILE A 219 -6.31 -1.77 5.02
CA ILE A 219 -5.37 -2.35 5.98
C ILE A 219 -4.20 -2.97 5.23
N GLY A 220 -4.47 -3.85 4.26
CA GLY A 220 -3.45 -4.55 3.49
C GLY A 220 -2.42 -3.63 2.83
N GLU A 221 -2.89 -2.55 2.20
CA GLU A 221 -2.02 -1.54 1.59
C GLU A 221 -1.05 -0.86 2.57
N ARG A 222 -1.29 -0.96 3.87
CA ARG A 222 -0.49 -0.29 4.91
C ARG A 222 0.41 -1.22 5.70
N LEU A 223 0.20 -2.53 5.62
CA LEU A 223 1.01 -3.51 6.36
C LEU A 223 2.49 -3.46 6.00
N ILE A 224 2.82 -3.10 4.77
CA ILE A 224 4.22 -2.91 4.34
C ILE A 224 4.96 -1.89 5.20
N ASN A 225 4.25 -0.86 5.69
CA ASN A 225 4.85 0.17 6.53
C ASN A 225 5.24 -0.35 7.93
N LEU A 226 4.53 -1.36 8.44
CA LEU A 226 4.92 -2.03 9.68
C LEU A 226 6.24 -2.77 9.48
N TYR A 227 6.32 -3.56 8.41
CA TYR A 227 7.52 -4.32 8.09
C TYR A 227 8.73 -3.41 7.88
N THR A 228 8.63 -2.39 7.05
CA THR A 228 9.75 -1.50 6.75
C THR A 228 10.30 -0.79 7.99
N MET A 229 9.44 -0.49 8.97
CA MET A 229 9.87 0.11 10.23
C MET A 229 10.51 -0.88 11.18
N GLU A 230 9.93 -2.06 11.38
CA GLU A 230 10.43 -3.06 12.34
C GLU A 230 11.71 -3.73 11.84
N ALA A 231 11.78 -4.02 10.54
CA ALA A 231 12.98 -4.58 9.92
C ALA A 231 14.11 -3.53 9.72
N GLY A 232 13.85 -2.24 9.96
CA GLY A 232 14.80 -1.18 9.63
C GLY A 232 15.13 -1.12 8.15
N ALA A 233 14.20 -1.54 7.28
CA ALA A 233 14.41 -1.67 5.85
C ALA A 233 14.69 -0.30 5.20
N ARG A 234 15.62 -0.29 4.25
CA ARG A 234 15.96 0.91 3.51
C ARG A 234 14.90 1.18 2.44
N VAL A 235 14.11 2.23 2.65
CA VAL A 235 13.11 2.70 1.70
C VAL A 235 13.65 3.91 0.93
N VAL A 236 13.57 3.89 -0.40
CA VAL A 236 13.86 5.03 -1.27
C VAL A 236 12.60 5.39 -2.04
N SER A 237 12.25 6.65 -2.06
CA SER A 237 11.05 7.13 -2.77
C SER A 237 11.41 7.72 -4.12
N PHE A 238 10.57 7.45 -5.13
CA PHE A 238 10.70 8.05 -6.45
C PHE A 238 10.57 9.56 -6.35
N ASP A 239 11.65 10.27 -6.72
CA ASP A 239 11.73 11.72 -6.61
C ASP A 239 11.74 12.39 -7.98
N ARG A 240 11.22 13.63 -7.99
CA ARG A 240 11.17 14.51 -9.16
C ARG A 240 12.55 14.95 -9.63
N SER A 241 13.53 15.01 -8.74
CA SER A 241 14.79 15.69 -8.99
C SER A 241 15.92 14.80 -9.50
N GLY A 242 15.79 13.46 -9.46
CA GLY A 242 16.89 12.54 -9.81
C GLY A 242 18.15 12.71 -8.96
N GLY A 243 18.12 13.58 -7.96
CA GLY A 243 19.22 13.88 -7.06
C GLY A 243 18.79 13.82 -5.61
N ILE A 244 19.61 13.25 -4.75
CA ILE A 244 19.44 13.27 -3.30
C ILE A 244 19.56 14.72 -2.84
N SER A 245 18.45 15.44 -2.75
CA SER A 245 18.44 16.76 -2.16
C SER A 245 18.78 16.64 -0.67
N ARG A 246 19.99 17.07 -0.29
CA ARG A 246 20.41 17.23 1.11
C ARG A 246 19.41 18.10 1.90
N TRP A 247 18.63 18.95 1.24
CA TRP A 247 17.60 19.83 1.80
C TRP A 247 16.31 19.13 2.18
N GLY A 248 16.00 17.98 1.60
CA GLY A 248 14.79 17.21 1.94
C GLY A 248 14.77 16.73 3.40
N ARG A 249 15.93 16.52 4.02
CA ARG A 249 16.03 16.12 5.45
C ARG A 249 15.80 17.27 6.41
N VAL A 250 16.17 18.49 6.05
CA VAL A 250 16.05 19.67 6.93
C VAL A 250 14.65 20.28 6.84
N THR A 251 14.08 20.40 5.65
CA THR A 251 12.73 20.93 5.43
C THR A 251 11.63 20.01 5.95
N ALA A 252 11.78 18.69 5.84
CA ALA A 252 10.84 17.74 6.45
C ALA A 252 10.78 17.89 7.97
N SER A 253 11.90 18.15 8.63
CA SER A 253 11.96 18.37 10.08
C SER A 253 11.27 19.69 10.52
N ILE A 254 11.37 20.75 9.73
CA ILE A 254 10.77 22.05 10.02
C ILE A 254 9.26 22.06 9.71
N ASP A 255 8.85 21.48 8.60
CA ASP A 255 7.44 21.37 8.22
C ASP A 255 6.66 20.39 9.14
N LEU A 256 7.31 19.36 9.66
CA LEU A 256 6.76 18.46 10.66
C LEU A 256 6.43 19.21 11.96
N LYS A 257 7.31 20.09 12.42
CA LYS A 257 7.04 20.92 13.63
C LYS A 257 5.87 21.87 13.38
N ARG A 258 5.79 22.50 12.21
CA ARG A 258 4.66 23.39 11.86
C ARG A 258 3.34 22.64 11.68
N ARG A 259 3.35 21.44 11.08
CA ARG A 259 2.15 20.65 10.85
C ARG A 259 1.70 19.87 12.08
N ALA A 260 2.59 19.41 12.94
CA ALA A 260 2.23 18.87 14.25
C ALA A 260 1.49 19.93 15.11
N PHE A 261 1.87 21.22 15.00
CA PHE A 261 1.15 22.33 15.62
C PHE A 261 -0.22 22.60 14.95
N GLY A 262 -0.31 22.51 13.62
CA GLY A 262 -1.58 22.66 12.87
C GLY A 262 -2.57 21.51 13.08
N TRP A 263 -2.08 20.30 13.31
CA TRP A 263 -2.91 19.11 13.57
C TRP A 263 -3.55 19.14 14.96
N ASN A 264 -2.93 19.76 15.95
CA ASN A 264 -3.58 20.04 17.23
C ASN A 264 -4.79 20.98 17.08
N TRP A 265 -4.84 21.78 16.04
CA TRP A 265 -5.98 22.66 15.76
C TRP A 265 -7.15 21.91 15.12
N LEU A 266 -6.89 20.95 14.25
CA LEU A 266 -7.93 20.09 13.60
C LEU A 266 -8.55 19.09 14.60
N SER A 267 -7.80 18.66 15.62
CA SER A 267 -8.32 17.76 16.66
C SER A 267 -9.21 18.44 17.69
N ARG A 268 -9.33 19.78 17.67
CA ARG A 268 -10.19 20.59 18.57
C ARG A 268 -11.46 21.12 17.90
N GLY A 269 -12.09 20.32 17.06
CA GLY A 269 -13.49 20.51 16.72
C GLY A 269 -13.81 21.76 15.89
N GLY A 270 -13.45 21.76 14.63
CA GLY A 270 -13.80 22.83 13.71
C GLY A 270 -14.24 22.34 12.32
N TRP A 271 -15.09 21.31 12.26
CA TRP A 271 -15.86 21.02 11.04
C TRP A 271 -17.34 20.83 11.42
N ARG A 272 -18.06 21.95 11.41
CA ARG A 272 -19.48 21.92 11.04
C ARG A 272 -19.52 22.32 9.57
N ILE A 273 -19.83 21.40 8.74
CA ILE A 273 -20.72 21.50 7.56
C ILE A 273 -21.23 20.11 7.31
#